data_ba895bd8e89b7be4e0d6e294b080a797
#
_entry.id   ba895bd8e89b7be4e0d6e294b080a797
#
_cell.length_a   1.000
_cell.length_b   1.000
_cell.length_c   1.000
_cell.angle_alpha   90.00
_cell.angle_beta   90.00
_cell.angle_gamma   90.00
#
_symmetry.space_group_name_H-M   'P 1'
#
loop_
_entity.id
_entity.type
_entity.pdbx_description
1 polymer ?
#
loop_
_entity_poly.entity_id
_entity_poly.type
_entity_poly.pdbx_seq_one_letter_code
_entity_poly.pdbx_strand_id
1 'polypeptide(L)'
;MSKSFEEFEDKLRIEKTGLVRVNRYSRYCDFIFYPSSLDPQLILAMRVLKPEKPSYILAGTHGWHMSIPEFVEYAEPQSEYLQIQVDMRGRAFSDGTPDCNGLELFDIIDAIEYVKEHYKEYIIDPDIVFFQAGSGGGGNAFTIAGNFHDYFSHIVTMTAMSDYALWYRNDAVGEFRDELDVWIGDISNQMAYDSRSGITFVENLCAPMALIHGDGDIRVPEYHTAIYIDRAKTFGKHEMLTYLKLPGIGGADHFTNITPEGMAAVREFCDSERKKHMSPVRIPRRGSMVIGGYLVTKDFSVMLNSKNKVARIDYDLDEAKFKITGVDEGEYVIRFPRSPK
;
A
#
# COMPACT_ATOMS: atom_id res chain seq x y z
N MET A 1 -1.87 27.54 13.15
CA MET A 1 -1.57 27.72 11.72
C MET A 1 -1.26 26.32 11.20
N SER A 2 -1.91 25.87 10.12
CA SER A 2 -1.52 24.62 9.46
C SER A 2 -0.11 24.77 8.90
N LYS A 3 0.73 23.76 9.06
CA LYS A 3 2.06 23.74 8.45
C LYS A 3 1.92 23.69 6.92
N SER A 4 2.80 24.36 6.22
CA SER A 4 2.91 24.20 4.77
C SER A 4 3.64 22.89 4.44
N PHE A 5 3.50 22.43 3.21
CA PHE A 5 4.20 21.21 2.75
C PHE A 5 5.74 21.34 2.87
N GLU A 6 6.26 22.56 2.77
CA GLU A 6 7.68 22.88 2.88
C GLU A 6 8.23 22.74 4.30
N GLU A 7 7.36 22.73 5.30
CA GLU A 7 7.75 22.55 6.72
C GLU A 7 7.89 21.08 7.10
N PHE A 8 7.45 20.15 6.24
CA PHE A 8 7.68 18.73 6.39
C PHE A 8 8.98 18.31 5.68
N GLU A 9 9.54 17.16 6.04
CA GLU A 9 10.84 16.67 5.55
C GLU A 9 10.83 16.24 4.06
N ASP A 10 9.98 16.82 3.21
CA ASP A 10 9.91 16.49 1.79
C ASP A 10 10.81 17.41 0.94
N LYS A 11 12.08 17.49 1.30
CA LYS A 11 13.06 18.32 0.59
C LYS A 11 13.20 17.97 -0.88
N LEU A 12 13.16 16.66 -1.18
CA LEU A 12 13.32 16.19 -2.55
C LEU A 12 12.18 16.67 -3.45
N ARG A 13 10.94 16.69 -2.95
CA ARG A 13 9.80 17.23 -3.69
C ARG A 13 9.99 18.70 -4.06
N ILE A 14 10.45 19.50 -3.11
CA ILE A 14 10.71 20.93 -3.32
C ILE A 14 11.81 21.13 -4.36
N GLU A 15 12.91 20.39 -4.25
CA GLU A 15 14.04 20.44 -5.17
C GLU A 15 13.68 20.02 -6.59
N LYS A 16 12.67 19.16 -6.77
CA LYS A 16 12.24 18.62 -8.07
C LYS A 16 11.07 19.37 -8.70
N THR A 17 10.60 20.46 -8.10
CA THR A 17 9.59 21.32 -8.71
C THR A 17 10.04 21.79 -10.10
N GLY A 18 9.23 21.48 -11.12
CA GLY A 18 9.54 21.82 -12.53
C GLY A 18 10.51 20.85 -13.24
N LEU A 19 10.77 19.68 -12.68
CA LEU A 19 11.56 18.63 -13.33
C LEU A 19 10.98 18.25 -14.70
N VAL A 20 11.85 18.16 -15.71
CA VAL A 20 11.47 17.58 -17.01
C VAL A 20 11.34 16.06 -16.87
N ARG A 21 10.16 15.56 -17.16
CA ARG A 21 9.82 14.12 -17.04
C ARG A 21 10.32 13.36 -18.26
N VAL A 22 11.44 12.67 -18.11
CA VAL A 22 12.04 11.83 -19.15
C VAL A 22 12.37 10.48 -18.53
N ASN A 23 11.84 9.41 -19.13
CA ASN A 23 12.20 8.05 -18.74
C ASN A 23 13.70 7.84 -18.90
N ARG A 24 14.30 7.20 -17.91
CA ARG A 24 15.73 6.83 -17.91
C ARG A 24 15.86 5.32 -17.77
N TYR A 25 16.76 4.76 -18.53
CA TYR A 25 16.97 3.31 -18.61
C TYR A 25 18.43 2.99 -18.36
N SER A 26 18.68 1.95 -17.56
CA SER A 26 20.01 1.38 -17.38
C SER A 26 19.92 -0.15 -17.30
N ARG A 27 21.04 -0.83 -17.09
CA ARG A 27 21.04 -2.30 -17.03
C ARG A 27 20.16 -2.83 -15.89
N TYR A 28 20.24 -2.24 -14.70
CA TYR A 28 19.59 -2.77 -13.49
C TYR A 28 18.59 -1.80 -12.82
N CYS A 29 18.43 -0.57 -13.34
CA CYS A 29 17.48 0.39 -12.81
C CYS A 29 16.90 1.23 -13.92
N ASP A 30 15.59 1.28 -14.01
CA ASP A 30 14.88 2.25 -14.84
C ASP A 30 14.13 3.23 -13.95
N PHE A 31 13.97 4.45 -14.43
CA PHE A 31 13.14 5.48 -13.81
C PHE A 31 12.06 5.87 -14.82
N ILE A 32 10.81 5.58 -14.49
CA ILE A 32 9.70 5.59 -15.44
C ILE A 32 8.64 6.57 -14.97
N PHE A 33 8.13 7.35 -15.91
CA PHE A 33 6.92 8.14 -15.77
C PHE A 33 5.77 7.45 -16.51
N TYR A 34 4.61 7.36 -15.86
CA TYR A 34 3.43 6.67 -16.40
C TYR A 34 2.15 7.42 -16.00
N PRO A 35 1.08 7.34 -16.80
CA PRO A 35 -0.19 8.00 -16.48
C PRO A 35 -0.97 7.23 -15.41
N SER A 36 -1.71 7.95 -14.57
CA SER A 36 -2.70 7.32 -13.68
C SER A 36 -3.90 6.78 -14.45
N SER A 37 -4.41 5.61 -14.06
CA SER A 37 -5.64 5.03 -14.64
C SER A 37 -6.89 5.82 -14.27
N LEU A 38 -6.87 6.53 -13.15
CA LEU A 38 -8.00 7.36 -12.70
C LEU A 38 -8.05 8.72 -13.38
N ASP A 39 -6.90 9.28 -13.73
CA ASP A 39 -6.76 10.54 -14.44
C ASP A 39 -5.50 10.50 -15.33
N PRO A 40 -5.64 10.23 -16.63
CA PRO A 40 -4.50 10.12 -17.54
C PRO A 40 -3.66 11.40 -17.71
N GLN A 41 -4.13 12.55 -17.24
CA GLN A 41 -3.35 13.78 -17.23
C GLN A 41 -2.37 13.83 -16.05
N LEU A 42 -2.61 13.02 -15.03
CA LEU A 42 -1.79 12.92 -13.85
C LEU A 42 -0.66 11.92 -14.10
N ILE A 43 0.55 12.44 -14.17
CA ILE A 43 1.75 11.63 -14.44
C ILE A 43 2.43 11.26 -13.14
N LEU A 44 2.59 9.97 -12.96
CA LEU A 44 3.21 9.34 -11.79
C LEU A 44 4.61 8.84 -12.13
N ALA A 45 5.40 8.53 -11.11
CA ALA A 45 6.76 8.04 -11.27
C ALA A 45 7.00 6.75 -10.49
N MET A 46 7.93 5.93 -10.99
CA MET A 46 8.44 4.76 -10.29
C MET A 46 9.89 4.48 -10.66
N ARG A 47 10.57 3.75 -9.77
CA ARG A 47 11.81 3.05 -10.08
C ARG A 47 11.53 1.58 -10.29
N VAL A 48 12.14 1.00 -11.32
CA VAL A 48 12.10 -0.44 -11.58
C VAL A 48 13.52 -0.98 -11.43
N LEU A 49 13.76 -1.75 -10.37
CA LEU A 49 15.03 -2.45 -10.14
C LEU A 49 14.94 -3.83 -10.78
N LYS A 50 15.78 -4.06 -11.78
CA LYS A 50 15.75 -5.28 -12.58
C LYS A 50 16.67 -6.36 -12.00
N PRO A 51 16.17 -7.59 -11.81
CA PRO A 51 16.99 -8.71 -11.38
C PRO A 51 17.91 -9.20 -12.51
N GLU A 52 18.91 -10.01 -12.17
CA GLU A 52 19.80 -10.64 -13.18
C GLU A 52 19.05 -11.69 -14.02
N LYS A 53 18.05 -12.33 -13.45
CA LYS A 53 17.21 -13.36 -14.10
C LYS A 53 15.74 -13.06 -13.89
N PRO A 54 14.84 -13.55 -14.74
CA PRO A 54 13.40 -13.40 -14.52
C PRO A 54 13.00 -13.84 -13.11
N SER A 55 12.11 -13.08 -12.49
CA SER A 55 11.68 -13.26 -11.10
C SER A 55 10.23 -12.85 -10.92
N TYR A 56 9.77 -12.75 -9.68
CA TYR A 56 8.43 -12.28 -9.33
C TYR A 56 8.44 -10.77 -9.07
N ILE A 57 7.27 -10.15 -9.17
CA ILE A 57 7.11 -8.72 -8.90
C ILE A 57 7.07 -8.49 -7.39
N LEU A 58 7.89 -7.55 -6.90
CA LEU A 58 7.86 -7.02 -5.54
C LEU A 58 7.63 -5.51 -5.60
N ALA A 59 6.43 -5.06 -5.32
CA ALA A 59 6.09 -3.65 -5.25
C ALA A 59 6.24 -3.09 -3.83
N GLY A 60 6.51 -1.80 -3.74
CA GLY A 60 6.56 -1.08 -2.47
C GLY A 60 6.50 0.42 -2.68
N THR A 61 6.28 1.15 -1.60
CA THR A 61 6.21 2.60 -1.57
C THR A 61 7.23 3.16 -0.57
N HIS A 62 7.28 4.46 -0.42
CA HIS A 62 8.17 5.19 0.48
C HIS A 62 7.53 5.46 1.84
N GLY A 63 8.30 5.99 2.81
CA GLY A 63 7.79 6.50 4.09
C GLY A 63 6.93 7.75 3.91
N TRP A 64 6.31 8.21 5.02
CA TRP A 64 5.27 9.26 5.01
C TRP A 64 5.69 10.54 4.29
N HIS A 65 6.81 11.16 4.68
CA HIS A 65 7.34 12.42 4.12
C HIS A 65 8.38 12.19 3.01
N MET A 66 8.46 10.99 2.47
CA MET A 66 9.51 10.62 1.54
C MET A 66 8.99 10.52 0.11
N SER A 67 9.93 10.46 -0.80
CA SER A 67 9.76 10.09 -2.20
C SER A 67 10.68 8.93 -2.51
N ILE A 68 10.52 8.33 -3.68
CA ILE A 68 11.50 7.34 -4.15
C ILE A 68 12.84 8.01 -4.41
N PRO A 69 13.96 7.27 -4.28
CA PRO A 69 15.28 7.79 -4.64
C PRO A 69 15.36 8.15 -6.12
N GLU A 70 16.23 9.08 -6.46
CA GLU A 70 16.52 9.47 -7.85
C GLU A 70 17.04 8.28 -8.67
N PHE A 71 17.05 8.47 -10.00
CA PHE A 71 17.69 7.53 -10.91
C PHE A 71 19.19 7.36 -10.59
N VAL A 72 19.60 6.12 -10.46
CA VAL A 72 21.00 5.72 -10.27
C VAL A 72 21.32 4.55 -11.18
N GLU A 73 22.44 4.60 -11.88
CA GLU A 73 22.97 3.44 -12.60
C GLU A 73 23.71 2.52 -11.63
N TYR A 74 23.26 1.27 -11.56
CA TYR A 74 23.90 0.26 -10.74
C TYR A 74 24.76 -0.66 -11.61
N ALA A 75 25.95 -1.02 -11.06
CA ALA A 75 26.85 -2.00 -11.70
C ALA A 75 26.34 -3.44 -11.50
N GLU A 76 25.56 -3.69 -10.45
CA GLU A 76 25.04 -5.00 -10.05
C GLU A 76 23.54 -4.90 -9.72
N PRO A 77 22.78 -6.02 -9.81
CA PRO A 77 21.36 -6.03 -9.44
C PRO A 77 21.20 -5.71 -7.96
N GLN A 78 20.20 -4.89 -7.62
CA GLN A 78 19.91 -4.46 -6.25
C GLN A 78 18.82 -5.32 -5.58
N SER A 79 18.20 -6.21 -6.32
CA SER A 79 17.13 -7.08 -5.87
C SER A 79 17.13 -8.40 -6.64
N GLU A 80 16.73 -9.47 -5.98
CA GLU A 80 16.41 -10.76 -6.62
C GLU A 80 15.02 -10.75 -7.26
N TYR A 81 14.19 -9.77 -6.94
CA TYR A 81 12.85 -9.56 -7.50
C TYR A 81 12.88 -8.48 -8.57
N LEU A 82 11.91 -8.50 -9.47
CA LEU A 82 11.57 -7.32 -10.27
C LEU A 82 10.89 -6.33 -9.32
N GLN A 83 11.72 -5.43 -8.74
CA GLN A 83 11.25 -4.56 -7.67
C GLN A 83 10.75 -3.24 -8.22
N ILE A 84 9.53 -2.86 -7.82
CA ILE A 84 8.89 -1.60 -8.18
C ILE A 84 8.86 -0.73 -6.92
N GLN A 85 9.45 0.45 -7.00
CA GLN A 85 9.38 1.49 -5.98
C GLN A 85 8.50 2.61 -6.53
N VAL A 86 7.29 2.76 -5.98
CA VAL A 86 6.29 3.72 -6.46
C VAL A 86 6.44 5.05 -5.73
N ASP A 87 6.55 6.13 -6.49
CA ASP A 87 6.44 7.50 -5.97
C ASP A 87 4.96 7.88 -5.97
N MET A 88 4.37 7.93 -4.77
CA MET A 88 2.94 8.18 -4.63
C MET A 88 2.59 9.59 -5.14
N ARG A 89 1.36 9.81 -5.56
CA ARG A 89 0.89 11.13 -6.02
C ARG A 89 1.22 12.26 -5.03
N GLY A 90 1.58 13.42 -5.57
CA GLY A 90 1.95 14.58 -4.78
C GLY A 90 3.33 14.50 -4.13
N ARG A 91 4.18 13.54 -4.49
CA ARG A 91 5.57 13.42 -4.06
C ARG A 91 6.52 14.01 -5.09
N ALA A 92 7.85 13.89 -4.88
CA ALA A 92 8.88 14.61 -5.65
C ALA A 92 8.76 14.47 -7.16
N PHE A 93 8.37 13.30 -7.65
CA PHE A 93 8.38 12.98 -9.07
C PHE A 93 6.97 12.77 -9.66
N SER A 94 5.96 12.65 -8.81
CA SER A 94 4.58 12.35 -9.21
C SER A 94 3.67 13.56 -9.07
N ASP A 95 2.75 13.74 -10.02
CA ASP A 95 1.70 14.76 -9.95
C ASP A 95 0.66 14.44 -8.88
N GLY A 96 -0.24 15.39 -8.66
CA GLY A 96 -1.40 15.23 -7.81
C GLY A 96 -1.18 15.69 -6.38
N THR A 97 -2.03 15.20 -5.48
CA THR A 97 -2.02 15.54 -4.06
C THR A 97 -2.21 14.25 -3.27
N PRO A 98 -1.44 14.04 -2.19
CA PRO A 98 -1.64 12.91 -1.29
C PRO A 98 -3.05 12.90 -0.74
N ASP A 99 -3.61 11.71 -0.48
CA ASP A 99 -4.94 11.58 0.10
C ASP A 99 -5.05 10.46 1.16
N CYS A 100 -3.92 10.08 1.73
CA CYS A 100 -3.81 9.15 2.87
C CYS A 100 -4.58 7.84 2.66
N ASN A 101 -4.09 6.97 1.80
CA ASN A 101 -4.77 5.71 1.46
C ASN A 101 -6.16 5.86 0.83
N GLY A 102 -6.45 7.01 0.23
CA GLY A 102 -7.61 7.17 -0.61
C GLY A 102 -7.36 6.60 -2.01
N LEU A 103 -7.53 7.42 -3.03
CA LEU A 103 -7.31 7.02 -4.42
C LEU A 103 -5.83 6.81 -4.79
N GLU A 104 -4.89 7.26 -3.94
CA GLU A 104 -3.45 7.09 -4.16
C GLU A 104 -3.02 5.62 -4.20
N LEU A 105 -3.80 4.68 -3.63
CA LEU A 105 -3.46 3.27 -3.72
C LEU A 105 -3.55 2.72 -5.15
N PHE A 106 -4.30 3.38 -6.05
CA PHE A 106 -4.30 3.06 -7.47
C PHE A 106 -2.95 3.33 -8.12
N ASP A 107 -2.14 4.26 -7.61
CA ASP A 107 -0.80 4.55 -8.14
C ASP A 107 0.10 3.30 -8.08
N ILE A 108 -0.06 2.49 -7.03
CA ILE A 108 0.64 1.23 -6.84
C ILE A 108 0.20 0.19 -7.89
N ILE A 109 -1.10 0.08 -8.10
CA ILE A 109 -1.67 -0.87 -9.08
C ILE A 109 -1.29 -0.46 -10.50
N ASP A 110 -1.38 0.82 -10.81
CA ASP A 110 -1.01 1.38 -12.13
C ASP A 110 0.46 1.11 -12.46
N ALA A 111 1.36 1.27 -11.47
CA ALA A 111 2.77 0.94 -11.61
C ALA A 111 2.99 -0.55 -11.89
N ILE A 112 2.30 -1.43 -11.17
CA ILE A 112 2.41 -2.88 -11.34
C ILE A 112 1.88 -3.30 -12.72
N GLU A 113 0.72 -2.78 -13.13
CA GLU A 113 0.14 -3.10 -14.44
C GLU A 113 1.03 -2.59 -15.58
N TYR A 114 1.61 -1.40 -15.45
CA TYR A 114 2.61 -0.90 -16.40
C TYR A 114 3.80 -1.87 -16.51
N VAL A 115 4.33 -2.35 -15.39
CA VAL A 115 5.46 -3.28 -15.38
C VAL A 115 5.07 -4.63 -15.98
N LYS A 116 3.88 -5.16 -15.69
CA LYS A 116 3.37 -6.38 -16.32
C LYS A 116 3.30 -6.28 -17.85
N GLU A 117 2.99 -5.09 -18.37
CA GLU A 117 2.91 -4.85 -19.80
C GLU A 117 4.28 -4.70 -20.46
N HIS A 118 5.21 -3.96 -19.82
CA HIS A 118 6.44 -3.48 -20.45
C HIS A 118 7.71 -4.26 -20.06
N TYR A 119 7.65 -5.14 -19.04
CA TYR A 119 8.81 -5.87 -18.48
C TYR A 119 8.60 -7.39 -18.47
N LYS A 120 7.85 -7.93 -19.43
CA LYS A 120 7.44 -9.35 -19.48
C LYS A 120 8.62 -10.30 -19.41
N GLU A 121 9.75 -9.94 -20.00
CA GLU A 121 10.98 -10.74 -20.02
C GLU A 121 11.63 -10.92 -18.64
N TYR A 122 11.26 -10.08 -17.67
CA TYR A 122 11.74 -10.17 -16.29
C TYR A 122 10.74 -10.86 -15.33
N ILE A 123 9.56 -11.29 -15.84
CA ILE A 123 8.47 -11.81 -15.00
C ILE A 123 8.29 -13.31 -15.22
N ILE A 124 8.36 -14.10 -14.14
CA ILE A 124 8.08 -15.54 -14.16
C ILE A 124 6.58 -15.80 -14.24
N ASP A 125 5.80 -15.13 -13.39
CA ASP A 125 4.35 -15.26 -13.34
C ASP A 125 3.72 -13.90 -12.95
N PRO A 126 2.95 -13.27 -13.86
CA PRO A 126 2.34 -11.98 -13.60
C PRO A 126 1.20 -12.01 -12.56
N ASP A 127 0.68 -13.17 -12.22
CA ASP A 127 -0.37 -13.34 -11.21
C ASP A 127 0.19 -13.46 -9.78
N ILE A 128 1.52 -13.65 -9.64
CA ILE A 128 2.21 -13.68 -8.34
C ILE A 128 2.89 -12.32 -8.12
N VAL A 129 2.25 -11.51 -7.30
CA VAL A 129 2.71 -10.16 -6.95
C VAL A 129 2.85 -10.06 -5.45
N PHE A 130 3.99 -9.55 -4.99
CA PHE A 130 4.25 -9.25 -3.58
C PHE A 130 4.22 -7.76 -3.33
N PHE A 131 3.82 -7.37 -2.12
CA PHE A 131 3.93 -5.99 -1.65
C PHE A 131 4.73 -5.94 -0.35
N GLN A 132 5.63 -4.96 -0.24
CA GLN A 132 6.38 -4.72 0.99
C GLN A 132 6.65 -3.24 1.18
N ALA A 133 6.25 -2.70 2.33
CA ALA A 133 6.57 -1.34 2.69
C ALA A 133 6.61 -1.14 4.22
N GLY A 134 7.17 0.00 4.65
CA GLY A 134 7.25 0.36 6.06
C GLY A 134 6.74 1.77 6.33
N SER A 135 6.44 2.09 7.58
CA SER A 135 5.98 3.40 8.02
C SER A 135 4.75 3.87 7.23
N GLY A 136 4.78 5.03 6.58
CA GLY A 136 3.70 5.51 5.70
C GLY A 136 3.32 4.49 4.63
N GLY A 137 4.32 3.89 3.94
CA GLY A 137 4.08 2.82 2.98
C GLY A 137 3.52 1.55 3.60
N GLY A 138 3.84 1.27 4.87
CA GLY A 138 3.22 0.17 5.61
C GLY A 138 1.74 0.44 5.93
N GLY A 139 1.33 1.70 6.10
CA GLY A 139 -0.06 2.11 6.12
C GLY A 139 -0.77 1.78 4.80
N ASN A 140 -0.09 2.02 3.65
CA ASN A 140 -0.58 1.55 2.36
C ASN A 140 -0.77 0.02 2.35
N ALA A 141 0.19 -0.76 2.92
CA ALA A 141 0.12 -2.22 2.98
C ALA A 141 -1.12 -2.72 3.72
N PHE A 142 -1.45 -2.14 4.87
CA PHE A 142 -2.65 -2.50 5.61
C PHE A 142 -3.94 -2.22 4.84
N THR A 143 -4.01 -1.09 4.13
CA THR A 143 -5.24 -0.70 3.43
C THR A 143 -5.38 -1.42 2.09
N ILE A 144 -4.27 -1.62 1.36
CA ILE A 144 -4.28 -2.33 0.08
C ILE A 144 -4.70 -3.80 0.25
N ALA A 145 -4.35 -4.42 1.39
CA ALA A 145 -4.78 -5.76 1.76
C ALA A 145 -6.31 -5.91 1.84
N GLY A 146 -7.01 -4.83 2.15
CA GLY A 146 -8.46 -4.80 2.25
C GLY A 146 -9.18 -4.32 0.99
N ASN A 147 -8.59 -3.42 0.22
CA ASN A 147 -9.21 -2.80 -0.95
C ASN A 147 -8.85 -3.50 -2.28
N PHE A 148 -7.68 -4.19 -2.32
CA PHE A 148 -7.19 -4.98 -3.47
C PHE A 148 -6.82 -6.40 -3.03
N HIS A 149 -7.68 -7.04 -2.28
CA HIS A 149 -7.36 -8.17 -1.42
C HIS A 149 -7.03 -9.50 -2.11
N ASP A 150 -7.34 -9.71 -3.39
CA ASP A 150 -6.89 -10.87 -4.16
C ASP A 150 -5.85 -10.51 -5.24
N TYR A 151 -5.33 -9.28 -5.19
CA TYR A 151 -4.33 -8.80 -6.14
C TYR A 151 -2.91 -9.29 -5.79
N PHE A 152 -2.61 -9.37 -4.48
CA PHE A 152 -1.29 -9.73 -3.97
C PHE A 152 -1.28 -11.18 -3.45
N SER A 153 -0.17 -11.88 -3.68
CA SER A 153 0.06 -13.23 -3.15
C SER A 153 0.53 -13.19 -1.70
N HIS A 154 1.28 -12.16 -1.31
CA HIS A 154 1.72 -11.93 0.07
C HIS A 154 2.05 -10.46 0.27
N ILE A 155 1.79 -9.95 1.47
CA ILE A 155 2.01 -8.57 1.86
C ILE A 155 2.89 -8.51 3.11
N VAL A 156 3.91 -7.65 3.09
CA VAL A 156 4.74 -7.34 4.27
C VAL A 156 4.53 -5.89 4.68
N THR A 157 4.20 -5.66 5.94
CA THR A 157 4.13 -4.33 6.54
C THR A 157 5.07 -4.21 7.73
N MET A 158 5.79 -3.11 7.82
CA MET A 158 6.76 -2.84 8.88
C MET A 158 6.45 -1.52 9.57
N THR A 159 6.42 -1.52 10.90
CA THR A 159 6.36 -0.29 11.73
C THR A 159 5.29 0.71 11.26
N ALA A 160 4.05 0.24 11.08
CA ALA A 160 3.03 0.98 10.34
C ALA A 160 1.74 1.20 11.11
N MET A 161 1.04 2.28 10.75
CA MET A 161 -0.28 2.61 11.30
C MET A 161 -1.37 1.80 10.59
N SER A 162 -2.21 1.11 11.38
CA SER A 162 -3.39 0.39 10.88
C SER A 162 -4.68 1.20 11.02
N ASP A 163 -4.68 2.25 11.87
CA ASP A 163 -5.81 3.10 12.19
C ASP A 163 -5.36 4.56 12.21
N TYR A 164 -5.76 5.34 11.22
CA TYR A 164 -5.39 6.75 11.09
C TYR A 164 -6.05 7.65 12.14
N ALA A 165 -7.28 7.35 12.57
CA ALA A 165 -7.95 8.13 13.63
C ALA A 165 -7.26 7.94 14.98
N LEU A 166 -6.84 6.71 15.28
CA LEU A 166 -6.09 6.40 16.48
C LEU A 166 -4.70 7.05 16.46
N TRP A 167 -4.02 7.00 15.30
CA TRP A 167 -2.72 7.63 15.10
C TRP A 167 -2.82 9.16 15.27
N TYR A 168 -3.84 9.79 14.66
CA TYR A 168 -4.13 11.22 14.85
C TYR A 168 -4.29 11.61 16.33
N ARG A 169 -5.09 10.84 17.10
CA ARG A 169 -5.37 11.13 18.52
C ARG A 169 -4.14 10.95 19.40
N ASN A 170 -3.25 10.05 19.04
CA ASN A 170 -2.09 9.65 19.83
C ASN A 170 -0.75 10.11 19.23
N ASP A 171 -0.76 11.04 18.28
CA ASP A 171 0.45 11.58 17.68
C ASP A 171 1.33 12.26 18.74
N ALA A 172 2.28 11.50 19.27
CA ALA A 172 3.19 11.97 20.33
C ALA A 172 4.26 12.91 19.79
N VAL A 173 4.55 12.86 18.50
CA VAL A 173 5.60 13.65 17.84
C VAL A 173 5.04 14.99 17.34
N GLY A 174 3.74 15.05 17.06
CA GLY A 174 3.04 16.26 16.60
C GLY A 174 3.32 16.61 15.13
N GLU A 175 3.73 15.63 14.32
CA GLU A 175 4.12 15.84 12.92
C GLU A 175 2.96 15.64 11.93
N PHE A 176 1.96 14.80 12.29
CA PHE A 176 1.05 14.22 11.29
C PHE A 176 -0.36 14.80 11.31
N ARG A 177 -0.80 15.43 12.40
CA ARG A 177 -2.18 15.93 12.54
C ARG A 177 -2.55 16.95 11.50
N ASP A 178 -1.68 17.94 11.26
CA ASP A 178 -1.95 19.00 10.29
C ASP A 178 -2.08 18.44 8.86
N GLU A 179 -1.31 17.41 8.52
CA GLU A 179 -1.41 16.73 7.22
C GLU A 179 -2.69 15.91 7.11
N LEU A 180 -3.03 15.17 8.16
CA LEU A 180 -4.27 14.39 8.20
C LEU A 180 -5.51 15.30 8.09
N ASP A 181 -5.50 16.47 8.75
CA ASP A 181 -6.55 17.47 8.61
C ASP A 181 -6.68 17.99 7.16
N VAL A 182 -5.54 18.17 6.46
CA VAL A 182 -5.54 18.63 5.07
C VAL A 182 -5.98 17.51 4.10
N TRP A 183 -5.53 16.28 4.30
CA TRP A 183 -5.71 15.21 3.30
C TRP A 183 -6.94 14.35 3.55
N ILE A 184 -7.35 14.17 4.81
CA ILE A 184 -8.55 13.40 5.18
C ILE A 184 -9.69 14.34 5.55
N GLY A 185 -9.37 15.40 6.30
CA GLY A 185 -10.32 16.35 6.87
C GLY A 185 -10.45 16.22 8.38
N ASP A 186 -11.39 16.96 8.96
CA ASP A 186 -11.62 17.00 10.40
C ASP A 186 -11.81 15.61 11.02
N ILE A 187 -11.14 15.35 12.15
CA ILE A 187 -11.18 14.07 12.87
C ILE A 187 -12.58 13.65 13.33
N SER A 188 -13.53 14.58 13.41
CA SER A 188 -14.93 14.27 13.72
C SER A 188 -15.63 13.50 12.59
N ASN A 189 -15.10 13.56 11.35
CA ASN A 189 -15.56 12.75 10.22
C ASN A 189 -14.97 11.34 10.30
N GLN A 190 -15.41 10.56 11.28
CA GLN A 190 -14.89 9.20 11.51
C GLN A 190 -14.93 8.32 10.25
N MET A 191 -15.98 8.43 9.43
CA MET A 191 -16.13 7.63 8.22
C MET A 191 -15.02 7.89 7.20
N ALA A 192 -14.53 9.14 7.09
CA ALA A 192 -13.41 9.47 6.21
C ALA A 192 -12.09 8.83 6.69
N TYR A 193 -11.88 8.75 8.00
CA TYR A 193 -10.74 8.04 8.59
C TYR A 193 -10.88 6.53 8.47
N ASP A 194 -12.07 5.98 8.73
CA ASP A 194 -12.36 4.54 8.59
C ASP A 194 -12.14 4.06 7.15
N SER A 195 -12.54 4.85 6.16
CA SER A 195 -12.37 4.51 4.74
C SER A 195 -10.90 4.43 4.28
N ARG A 196 -9.95 4.84 5.12
CA ARG A 196 -8.50 4.83 4.86
C ARG A 196 -7.71 3.92 5.78
N SER A 197 -8.31 3.51 6.89
CA SER A 197 -7.67 2.73 7.94
C SER A 197 -7.76 1.24 7.64
N GLY A 198 -6.61 0.57 7.49
CA GLY A 198 -6.58 -0.87 7.16
C GLY A 198 -7.31 -1.74 8.18
N ILE A 199 -7.41 -1.32 9.44
CA ILE A 199 -8.15 -2.03 10.49
C ILE A 199 -9.65 -2.17 10.17
N THR A 200 -10.23 -1.25 9.39
CA THR A 200 -11.63 -1.31 8.93
C THR A 200 -11.87 -2.49 8.01
N PHE A 201 -10.85 -2.94 7.28
CA PHE A 201 -10.95 -3.94 6.22
C PHE A 201 -10.41 -5.31 6.60
N VAL A 202 -10.10 -5.54 7.87
CA VAL A 202 -9.51 -6.81 8.34
C VAL A 202 -10.36 -8.03 7.96
N GLU A 203 -11.69 -7.90 7.95
CA GLU A 203 -12.56 -9.00 7.55
C GLU A 203 -12.42 -9.37 6.06
N ASN A 204 -11.97 -8.43 5.22
CA ASN A 204 -11.71 -8.65 3.81
C ASN A 204 -10.43 -9.45 3.56
N LEU A 205 -9.55 -9.57 4.54
CA LEU A 205 -8.22 -10.14 4.37
C LEU A 205 -8.28 -11.50 3.66
N CYS A 206 -7.61 -11.57 2.51
CA CYS A 206 -7.55 -12.73 1.64
C CYS A 206 -6.10 -13.14 1.35
N ALA A 207 -5.20 -12.18 1.21
CA ALA A 207 -3.77 -12.42 1.09
C ALA A 207 -3.11 -12.58 2.47
N PRO A 208 -2.20 -13.57 2.65
CA PRO A 208 -1.40 -13.66 3.87
C PRO A 208 -0.52 -12.43 4.07
N MET A 209 -0.31 -12.03 5.34
CA MET A 209 0.51 -10.87 5.68
C MET A 209 1.56 -11.21 6.73
N ALA A 210 2.77 -10.67 6.54
CA ALA A 210 3.79 -10.60 7.58
C ALA A 210 3.85 -9.19 8.17
N LEU A 211 3.77 -9.13 9.48
CA LEU A 211 3.79 -7.89 10.27
C LEU A 211 5.11 -7.83 11.02
N ILE A 212 5.81 -6.70 10.98
CA ILE A 212 7.07 -6.49 11.69
C ILE A 212 6.97 -5.18 12.46
N HIS A 213 7.22 -5.21 13.78
CA HIS A 213 7.16 -4.00 14.60
C HIS A 213 8.09 -4.06 15.80
N GLY A 214 8.78 -2.96 16.05
CA GLY A 214 9.56 -2.77 17.25
C GLY A 214 8.71 -2.19 18.39
N ASP A 215 8.84 -2.73 19.61
CA ASP A 215 8.02 -2.28 20.74
C ASP A 215 8.50 -0.95 21.36
N GLY A 216 9.65 -0.44 20.91
CA GLY A 216 10.14 0.89 21.25
C GLY A 216 9.80 1.98 20.23
N ASP A 217 9.00 1.70 19.22
CA ASP A 217 8.62 2.69 18.20
C ASP A 217 7.70 3.77 18.79
N ILE A 218 8.16 5.02 18.74
CA ILE A 218 7.42 6.17 19.27
C ILE A 218 6.69 6.98 18.18
N ARG A 219 7.11 6.85 16.91
CA ARG A 219 6.48 7.56 15.79
C ARG A 219 5.22 6.84 15.32
N VAL A 220 5.29 5.52 15.21
CA VAL A 220 4.14 4.64 15.00
C VAL A 220 4.18 3.54 16.05
N PRO A 221 3.51 3.71 17.19
CA PRO A 221 3.58 2.75 18.28
C PRO A 221 3.07 1.34 17.91
N GLU A 222 3.70 0.32 18.47
CA GLU A 222 3.44 -1.11 18.19
C GLU A 222 1.98 -1.52 18.41
N TYR A 223 1.23 -0.79 19.23
CA TYR A 223 -0.19 -1.08 19.43
C TYR A 223 -1.00 -1.06 18.12
N HIS A 224 -0.57 -0.36 17.06
CA HIS A 224 -1.23 -0.43 15.74
C HIS A 224 -1.20 -1.84 15.15
N THR A 225 -0.08 -2.54 15.31
CA THR A 225 0.03 -3.96 14.92
C THR A 225 -0.79 -4.85 15.87
N ALA A 226 -0.74 -4.59 17.18
CA ALA A 226 -1.47 -5.38 18.17
C ALA A 226 -3.00 -5.33 17.95
N ILE A 227 -3.58 -4.13 17.78
CA ILE A 227 -5.03 -3.99 17.52
C ILE A 227 -5.45 -4.61 16.19
N TYR A 228 -4.59 -4.56 15.16
CA TYR A 228 -4.87 -5.21 13.88
C TYR A 228 -4.95 -6.73 14.04
N ILE A 229 -4.01 -7.33 14.76
CA ILE A 229 -4.00 -8.77 15.07
C ILE A 229 -5.25 -9.15 15.90
N ASP A 230 -5.58 -8.36 16.92
CA ASP A 230 -6.77 -8.63 17.74
C ASP A 230 -8.06 -8.51 16.92
N ARG A 231 -8.13 -7.52 16.03
CA ARG A 231 -9.25 -7.41 15.10
C ARG A 231 -9.33 -8.62 14.16
N ALA A 232 -8.19 -9.11 13.66
CA ALA A 232 -8.14 -10.30 12.81
C ALA A 232 -8.65 -11.55 13.54
N LYS A 233 -8.37 -11.69 14.83
CA LYS A 233 -8.92 -12.79 15.65
C LYS A 233 -10.46 -12.76 15.69
N THR A 234 -11.07 -11.57 15.78
CA THR A 234 -12.54 -11.44 15.82
C THR A 234 -13.21 -11.90 14.53
N PHE A 235 -12.50 -11.87 13.40
CA PHE A 235 -12.99 -12.34 12.10
C PHE A 235 -12.43 -13.71 11.67
N GLY A 236 -11.69 -14.42 12.56
CA GLY A 236 -11.06 -15.69 12.22
C GLY A 236 -9.96 -15.58 11.16
N LYS A 237 -9.35 -14.40 10.99
CA LYS A 237 -8.32 -14.10 10.00
C LYS A 237 -6.89 -14.13 10.56
N HIS A 238 -6.72 -14.41 11.84
CA HIS A 238 -5.41 -14.33 12.51
C HIS A 238 -4.39 -15.34 11.98
N GLU A 239 -4.84 -16.50 11.46
CA GLU A 239 -3.95 -17.49 10.85
C GLU A 239 -3.33 -17.03 9.53
N MET A 240 -3.87 -15.95 8.94
CA MET A 240 -3.29 -15.30 7.75
C MET A 240 -2.17 -14.33 8.11
N LEU A 241 -1.92 -14.10 9.41
CA LEU A 241 -0.96 -13.14 9.91
C LEU A 241 0.24 -13.87 10.54
N THR A 242 1.44 -13.51 10.13
CA THR A 242 2.68 -13.85 10.82
C THR A 242 3.25 -12.59 11.44
N TYR A 243 3.64 -12.61 12.70
CA TYR A 243 4.14 -11.44 13.41
C TYR A 243 5.56 -11.62 13.94
N LEU A 244 6.47 -10.75 13.50
CA LEU A 244 7.82 -10.62 14.05
C LEU A 244 7.87 -9.36 14.94
N LYS A 245 7.76 -9.55 16.23
CA LYS A 245 8.01 -8.49 17.22
C LYS A 245 9.50 -8.33 17.44
N LEU A 246 9.97 -7.07 17.47
CA LEU A 246 11.38 -6.73 17.70
C LEU A 246 11.53 -6.05 19.07
N PRO A 247 11.87 -6.81 20.13
CA PRO A 247 11.97 -6.27 21.49
C PRO A 247 13.12 -5.25 21.61
N GLY A 248 12.83 -4.08 22.23
CA GLY A 248 13.80 -3.00 22.46
C GLY A 248 14.19 -2.22 21.21
N ILE A 249 13.59 -2.52 20.06
CA ILE A 249 13.84 -1.82 18.80
C ILE A 249 12.75 -0.79 18.59
N GLY A 250 13.10 0.40 18.05
CA GLY A 250 12.10 1.43 17.80
C GLY A 250 12.67 2.84 17.67
N GLY A 251 12.19 3.75 18.54
CA GLY A 251 12.53 5.17 18.48
C GLY A 251 11.79 5.91 17.36
N ALA A 252 12.21 7.14 17.07
CA ALA A 252 11.62 7.96 16.01
C ALA A 252 11.98 7.46 14.59
N ASP A 253 13.07 6.70 14.46
CA ASP A 253 13.52 6.14 13.19
C ASP A 253 13.03 4.70 12.96
N HIS A 254 12.04 4.25 13.77
CA HIS A 254 11.43 2.92 13.72
C HIS A 254 12.37 1.75 14.06
N PHE A 255 13.64 1.82 13.67
CA PHE A 255 14.64 0.76 13.83
C PHE A 255 15.85 1.18 14.68
N THR A 256 15.71 2.22 15.49
CA THR A 256 16.74 2.60 16.47
C THR A 256 17.10 1.36 17.32
N ASN A 257 18.39 1.16 17.56
CA ASN A 257 19.00 0.03 18.28
C ASN A 257 18.98 -1.31 17.52
N ILE A 258 18.49 -1.41 16.28
CA ILE A 258 18.64 -2.64 15.53
C ILE A 258 20.10 -2.81 15.06
N THR A 259 20.65 -4.01 15.20
CA THR A 259 21.99 -4.32 14.68
C THR A 259 21.92 -4.69 13.20
N PRO A 260 23.07 -4.68 12.48
CA PRO A 260 23.13 -5.19 11.10
C PRO A 260 22.62 -6.63 10.98
N GLU A 261 22.95 -7.49 11.97
CA GLU A 261 22.49 -8.90 12.03
C GLU A 261 20.96 -8.96 12.27
N GLY A 262 20.42 -8.10 13.14
CA GLY A 262 18.98 -7.97 13.37
C GLY A 262 18.25 -7.54 12.10
N MET A 263 18.78 -6.58 11.36
CA MET A 263 18.21 -6.16 10.08
C MET A 263 18.33 -7.27 9.01
N ALA A 264 19.41 -8.07 9.03
CA ALA A 264 19.53 -9.23 8.14
C ALA A 264 18.46 -10.29 8.47
N ALA A 265 18.20 -10.55 9.76
CA ALA A 265 17.15 -11.47 10.19
C ALA A 265 15.75 -10.98 9.79
N VAL A 266 15.47 -9.67 9.83
CA VAL A 266 14.23 -9.09 9.31
C VAL A 266 14.08 -9.35 7.82
N ARG A 267 15.14 -9.15 7.02
CA ARG A 267 15.11 -9.44 5.57
C ARG A 267 14.88 -10.93 5.29
N GLU A 268 15.59 -11.82 6.01
CA GLU A 268 15.42 -13.26 5.88
C GLU A 268 13.97 -13.70 6.25
N PHE A 269 13.41 -13.14 7.31
CA PHE A 269 12.01 -13.36 7.67
C PHE A 269 11.07 -12.96 6.53
N CYS A 270 11.22 -11.76 5.98
CA CYS A 270 10.39 -11.31 4.85
C CYS A 270 10.50 -12.24 3.64
N ASP A 271 11.71 -12.67 3.28
CA ASP A 271 11.93 -13.57 2.15
C ASP A 271 11.37 -14.96 2.41
N SER A 272 11.53 -15.48 3.64
CA SER A 272 10.97 -16.78 4.02
C SER A 272 9.45 -16.78 3.96
N GLU A 273 8.79 -15.70 4.40
CA GLU A 273 7.34 -15.57 4.33
C GLU A 273 6.86 -15.51 2.87
N ARG A 274 7.48 -14.69 2.01
CA ARG A 274 7.13 -14.66 0.59
C ARG A 274 7.23 -16.03 -0.08
N LYS A 275 8.30 -16.79 0.21
CA LYS A 275 8.52 -18.13 -0.37
C LYS A 275 7.45 -19.15 0.02
N LYS A 276 6.72 -18.95 1.12
CA LYS A 276 5.58 -19.80 1.52
C LYS A 276 4.32 -19.53 0.69
N HIS A 277 4.24 -18.37 0.04
CA HIS A 277 3.01 -17.85 -0.58
C HIS A 277 3.18 -17.57 -2.08
N MET A 278 3.69 -18.58 -2.80
CA MET A 278 4.02 -18.54 -4.23
C MET A 278 2.81 -18.95 -5.12
N SER A 279 1.61 -18.51 -4.75
CA SER A 279 0.39 -18.82 -5.52
C SER A 279 -0.51 -17.59 -5.59
N PRO A 280 -1.22 -17.41 -6.71
CA PRO A 280 -2.22 -16.35 -6.81
C PRO A 280 -3.32 -16.52 -5.79
N VAL A 281 -3.73 -15.41 -5.18
CA VAL A 281 -4.89 -15.37 -4.27
C VAL A 281 -6.18 -15.20 -5.08
N ARG A 282 -7.27 -15.74 -4.58
CA ARG A 282 -8.62 -15.59 -5.14
C ARG A 282 -9.62 -15.38 -4.00
N ILE A 283 -10.63 -14.56 -4.25
CA ILE A 283 -11.76 -14.42 -3.33
C ILE A 283 -12.64 -15.67 -3.35
N PRO A 284 -13.36 -15.99 -2.25
CA PRO A 284 -14.42 -16.98 -2.27
C PRO A 284 -15.49 -16.64 -3.32
N ARG A 285 -16.15 -17.65 -3.87
CA ARG A 285 -17.25 -17.45 -4.83
C ARG A 285 -18.44 -16.69 -4.25
N ARG A 286 -18.61 -16.72 -2.93
CA ARG A 286 -19.65 -16.04 -2.16
C ARG A 286 -19.06 -15.44 -0.91
N GLY A 287 -19.55 -14.28 -0.52
CA GLY A 287 -19.04 -13.65 0.68
C GLY A 287 -19.63 -12.26 0.93
N SER A 288 -19.04 -11.62 1.91
CA SER A 288 -19.35 -10.25 2.30
C SER A 288 -18.04 -9.50 2.55
N MET A 289 -17.99 -8.23 2.13
CA MET A 289 -16.79 -7.40 2.23
C MET A 289 -17.15 -5.97 2.60
N VAL A 290 -16.25 -5.29 3.29
CA VAL A 290 -16.32 -3.84 3.55
C VAL A 290 -15.73 -3.09 2.35
N ILE A 291 -16.36 -1.99 1.97
CA ILE A 291 -15.91 -1.09 0.91
C ILE A 291 -15.51 0.24 1.56
N GLY A 292 -14.28 0.70 1.38
CA GLY A 292 -13.82 2.02 1.81
C GLY A 292 -13.55 2.93 0.62
N GLY A 293 -14.58 3.66 0.19
CA GLY A 293 -14.52 4.44 -1.06
C GLY A 293 -14.54 3.58 -2.31
N TYR A 294 -13.82 2.47 -2.31
CA TYR A 294 -13.78 1.49 -3.39
C TYR A 294 -13.34 0.12 -2.90
N LEU A 295 -13.54 -0.88 -3.75
CA LEU A 295 -13.12 -2.25 -3.58
C LEU A 295 -12.78 -2.82 -4.96
N VAL A 296 -11.62 -3.47 -5.11
CA VAL A 296 -11.19 -4.06 -6.38
C VAL A 296 -10.81 -5.51 -6.15
N THR A 297 -11.39 -6.39 -6.95
CA THR A 297 -11.06 -7.82 -7.01
C THR A 297 -10.75 -8.20 -8.45
N LYS A 298 -10.24 -9.41 -8.66
CA LYS A 298 -10.06 -9.97 -10.01
C LYS A 298 -11.38 -10.28 -10.71
N ASP A 299 -12.48 -10.43 -9.95
CA ASP A 299 -13.80 -10.79 -10.49
C ASP A 299 -14.74 -9.57 -10.66
N PHE A 300 -14.61 -8.55 -9.83
CA PHE A 300 -15.42 -7.32 -9.92
C PHE A 300 -14.74 -6.16 -9.17
N SER A 301 -15.20 -4.95 -9.43
CA SER A 301 -14.85 -3.78 -8.63
C SER A 301 -16.08 -2.95 -8.27
N VAL A 302 -16.01 -2.27 -7.15
CA VAL A 302 -17.03 -1.30 -6.70
C VAL A 302 -16.35 0.04 -6.47
N MET A 303 -16.92 1.10 -6.99
CA MET A 303 -16.55 2.48 -6.70
C MET A 303 -17.74 3.18 -6.07
N LEU A 304 -17.55 3.75 -4.88
CA LEU A 304 -18.52 4.65 -4.27
C LEU A 304 -18.37 6.06 -4.88
N ASN A 305 -19.42 6.87 -4.79
CA ASN A 305 -19.38 8.26 -5.26
C ASN A 305 -18.48 9.17 -4.41
N SER A 306 -17.97 8.68 -3.31
CA SER A 306 -17.01 9.36 -2.44
C SER A 306 -16.02 8.38 -1.82
N LYS A 307 -14.73 8.76 -1.85
CA LYS A 307 -13.67 8.02 -1.15
C LYS A 307 -13.77 8.09 0.38
N ASN A 308 -14.62 8.96 0.92
CA ASN A 308 -14.83 9.16 2.36
C ASN A 308 -16.00 8.35 2.92
N LYS A 309 -16.53 7.39 2.15
CA LYS A 309 -17.64 6.53 2.55
C LYS A 309 -17.18 5.11 2.85
N VAL A 310 -17.88 4.48 3.77
CA VAL A 310 -17.76 3.05 4.05
C VAL A 310 -19.12 2.39 3.78
N ALA A 311 -19.09 1.29 3.06
CA ALA A 311 -20.26 0.49 2.71
C ALA A 311 -19.94 -1.00 2.88
N ARG A 312 -20.91 -1.87 2.66
CA ARG A 312 -20.76 -3.31 2.68
C ARG A 312 -21.34 -3.91 1.41
N ILE A 313 -20.69 -4.91 0.85
CA ILE A 313 -21.20 -5.70 -0.25
C ILE A 313 -21.36 -7.16 0.18
N ASP A 314 -22.54 -7.73 -0.09
CA ASP A 314 -22.76 -9.18 -0.12
C ASP A 314 -22.77 -9.59 -1.59
N TYR A 315 -22.04 -10.64 -1.95
CA TYR A 315 -21.90 -11.09 -3.33
C TYR A 315 -21.99 -12.59 -3.48
N ASP A 316 -22.53 -13.01 -4.62
CA ASP A 316 -22.57 -14.38 -5.12
C ASP A 316 -22.16 -14.36 -6.59
N LEU A 317 -20.94 -14.83 -6.87
CA LEU A 317 -20.36 -14.83 -8.23
C LEU A 317 -21.01 -15.92 -9.12
N ASP A 318 -21.57 -16.99 -8.51
CA ASP A 318 -22.21 -18.08 -9.25
C ASP A 318 -23.58 -17.64 -9.77
N GLU A 319 -24.29 -16.83 -8.98
CA GLU A 319 -25.60 -16.29 -9.33
C GLU A 319 -25.56 -14.86 -9.89
N ALA A 320 -24.36 -14.26 -9.98
CA ALA A 320 -24.14 -12.86 -10.37
C ALA A 320 -24.99 -11.87 -9.55
N LYS A 321 -25.14 -12.14 -8.24
CA LYS A 321 -25.90 -11.30 -7.34
C LYS A 321 -25.00 -10.44 -6.48
N PHE A 322 -25.35 -9.18 -6.37
CA PHE A 322 -24.63 -8.18 -5.58
C PHE A 322 -25.62 -7.31 -4.82
N LYS A 323 -25.38 -7.14 -3.52
CA LYS A 323 -26.17 -6.28 -2.66
C LYS A 323 -25.24 -5.36 -1.89
N ILE A 324 -25.38 -4.05 -2.08
CA ILE A 324 -24.63 -3.04 -1.34
C ILE A 324 -25.53 -2.44 -0.27
N THR A 325 -24.97 -2.22 0.91
CA THR A 325 -25.63 -1.61 2.07
C THR A 325 -24.73 -0.54 2.67
N GLY A 326 -25.33 0.46 3.35
CA GLY A 326 -24.59 1.58 3.94
C GLY A 326 -24.46 2.80 3.03
N VAL A 327 -24.95 2.69 1.77
CA VAL A 327 -25.07 3.79 0.81
C VAL A 327 -26.34 3.60 -0.01
N ASP A 328 -26.86 4.69 -0.60
CA ASP A 328 -28.08 4.65 -1.41
C ASP A 328 -27.81 4.13 -2.82
N GLU A 329 -28.87 3.67 -3.49
CA GLU A 329 -28.83 3.29 -4.90
C GLU A 329 -28.45 4.52 -5.75
N GLY A 330 -27.46 4.34 -6.65
CA GLY A 330 -26.90 5.45 -7.44
C GLY A 330 -25.64 6.09 -6.82
N GLU A 331 -25.30 5.77 -5.58
CA GLU A 331 -24.05 6.24 -4.95
C GLU A 331 -22.85 5.32 -5.21
N TYR A 332 -23.02 4.28 -5.99
CA TYR A 332 -21.97 3.34 -6.35
C TYR A 332 -22.07 2.84 -7.78
N VAL A 333 -20.97 2.34 -8.29
CA VAL A 333 -20.89 1.65 -9.58
C VAL A 333 -20.17 0.32 -9.37
N ILE A 334 -20.79 -0.78 -9.87
CA ILE A 334 -20.14 -2.10 -9.95
C ILE A 334 -19.64 -2.28 -11.38
N ARG A 335 -18.39 -2.73 -11.53
CA ARG A 335 -17.78 -3.05 -12.82
C ARG A 335 -17.25 -4.48 -12.79
N PHE A 336 -17.35 -5.16 -13.92
CA PHE A 336 -16.80 -6.48 -14.14
C PHE A 336 -15.61 -6.38 -15.08
N PRO A 337 -14.57 -7.22 -14.92
CA PRO A 337 -13.48 -7.30 -15.88
C PRO A 337 -14.07 -7.56 -17.26
N ARG A 338 -13.55 -6.90 -18.28
CA ARG A 338 -13.91 -7.25 -19.65
C ARG A 338 -13.36 -8.66 -19.89
N SER A 339 -14.21 -9.60 -20.35
CA SER A 339 -13.76 -10.90 -20.79
C SER A 339 -12.60 -10.71 -21.78
N PRO A 340 -11.46 -11.41 -21.59
CA PRO A 340 -10.42 -11.36 -22.59
C PRO A 340 -11.04 -11.74 -23.94
N LYS A 341 -10.86 -10.85 -24.93
CA LYS A 341 -11.30 -11.09 -26.32
C LYS A 341 -10.43 -12.14 -26.98
#